data_00699e7d246193c0bbc8361cf450c608
#
_entry.id   00699e7d246193c0bbc8361cf450c608
#
_cell.length_a   1.000
_cell.length_b   1.000
_cell.length_c   1.000
_cell.angle_alpha   90.00
_cell.angle_beta   90.00
_cell.angle_gamma   90.00
#
_symmetry.space_group_name_H-M   'P 1'
#
loop_
_entity.id
_entity.type
_entity.pdbx_description
1 polymer ?
#
loop_
_entity_poly.entity_id
_entity_poly.type
_entity_poly.pdbx_seq_one_letter_code
_entity_poly.pdbx_strand_id
1 'polypeptide(L)'
;EIPLRLVGSEMCIRDRADSLIVVQQLPIIKEQLHSIKAQAQESVKEALSLACTEETLKVVKERRAALNRDRKDLDARRMAVKKQIMQPFEDFDEVYKECVTDVYGPADEALKGKITDVEAGLKADKEKKVKDYFAEMVKASGVEWVTYEDVGVAVTLTASLKSLKAKVKEYVEKVAADVACINGMENAPEIMAEYKLCGSLAVAINSVSQRKDLSLIHISEPTRRRG
;
A
#
# COMPACT_ATOMS: atom_id res chain seq x y z
N GLU A 1 -5.56 27.35 -23.04
CA GLU A 1 -5.09 28.24 -21.97
C GLU A 1 -6.20 28.36 -20.93
N ILE A 2 -6.05 27.68 -19.80
CA ILE A 2 -6.94 27.84 -18.63
C ILE A 2 -6.41 29.06 -17.89
N PRO A 3 -7.21 30.11 -17.70
CA PRO A 3 -6.73 31.32 -17.02
C PRO A 3 -6.42 31.01 -15.57
N LEU A 4 -5.17 31.19 -15.19
CA LEU A 4 -4.59 31.12 -13.83
C LEU A 4 -5.17 32.18 -12.87
N ARG A 5 -6.49 32.44 -12.90
CA ARG A 5 -7.15 33.50 -12.12
C ARG A 5 -8.14 32.94 -11.10
N LEU A 6 -7.79 31.81 -10.46
CA LEU A 6 -8.50 31.24 -9.31
C LEU A 6 -7.62 31.21 -8.04
N VAL A 7 -6.55 32.02 -8.03
CA VAL A 7 -5.71 32.26 -6.85
C VAL A 7 -6.02 33.65 -6.36
N GLY A 8 -7.13 33.85 -5.61
CA GLY A 8 -7.43 35.17 -5.13
C GLY A 8 -8.73 35.29 -4.35
N SER A 9 -9.15 34.24 -3.66
CA SER A 9 -10.15 34.34 -2.59
C SER A 9 -10.00 33.12 -1.66
N GLU A 10 -8.79 32.85 -1.26
CA GLU A 10 -8.54 32.03 -0.09
C GLU A 10 -8.83 32.88 1.15
N MET A 11 -10.10 33.15 1.37
CA MET A 11 -10.55 33.40 2.73
C MET A 11 -10.49 32.07 3.45
N CYS A 12 -9.26 31.74 3.87
CA CYS A 12 -8.88 30.45 4.39
C CYS A 12 -9.79 30.10 5.55
N ILE A 13 -10.53 29.00 5.40
CA ILE A 13 -11.17 28.27 6.51
C ILE A 13 -10.15 28.09 7.65
N ARG A 14 -8.86 27.96 7.33
CA ARG A 14 -7.73 27.91 8.28
C ARG A 14 -7.67 29.08 9.25
N ASP A 15 -7.86 30.30 8.79
CA ASP A 15 -7.76 31.49 9.66
C ASP A 15 -8.93 31.64 10.62
N ARG A 16 -10.02 30.88 10.43
CA ARG A 16 -11.19 30.81 11.31
C ARG A 16 -11.28 29.50 12.09
N ALA A 17 -10.45 28.52 11.81
CA ALA A 17 -10.57 27.20 12.38
C ALA A 17 -10.55 27.20 13.93
N ASP A 18 -9.72 28.04 14.53
CA ASP A 18 -9.58 28.16 15.98
C ASP A 18 -10.84 28.73 16.66
N SER A 19 -11.71 29.43 15.93
CA SER A 19 -12.96 30.00 16.46
C SER A 19 -14.22 29.22 16.10
N LEU A 20 -14.14 28.27 15.13
CA LEU A 20 -15.29 27.52 14.66
C LEU A 20 -15.72 26.39 15.61
N ILE A 21 -14.77 25.81 16.32
CA ILE A 21 -15.01 24.69 17.24
C ILE A 21 -14.36 25.03 18.57
N VAL A 22 -15.16 25.47 19.54
CA VAL A 22 -14.69 25.87 20.86
C VAL A 22 -15.53 25.20 21.94
N VAL A 23 -14.87 24.58 22.90
CA VAL A 23 -15.53 24.07 24.10
C VAL A 23 -15.77 25.27 25.04
N GLN A 24 -17.02 25.69 25.15
CA GLN A 24 -17.39 26.82 26.00
C GLN A 24 -17.37 26.50 27.48
N GLN A 25 -17.77 25.27 27.86
CA GLN A 25 -17.84 24.84 29.25
C GLN A 25 -17.56 23.33 29.34
N LEU A 26 -16.65 22.95 30.24
CA LEU A 26 -16.42 21.57 30.60
C LEU A 26 -17.44 21.10 31.63
N PRO A 27 -17.94 19.86 31.56
CA PRO A 27 -18.84 19.32 32.56
C PRO A 27 -18.15 19.19 33.92
N ILE A 28 -18.80 19.64 34.97
CA ILE A 28 -18.34 19.49 36.38
C ILE A 28 -19.10 18.34 37.02
N ILE A 29 -18.39 17.29 37.40
CA ILE A 29 -18.96 16.15 38.11
C ILE A 29 -18.78 16.38 39.60
N LYS A 30 -19.91 16.52 40.35
CA LYS A 30 -19.88 16.49 41.82
C LYS A 30 -20.14 15.07 42.28
N GLU A 31 -19.23 14.51 43.04
CA GLU A 31 -19.30 13.17 43.56
C GLU A 31 -19.20 13.18 45.10
N GLN A 32 -19.82 12.21 45.76
CA GLN A 32 -19.77 11.96 47.20
C GLN A 32 -19.40 10.48 47.47
N LEU A 33 -18.68 9.85 46.59
CA LEU A 33 -18.35 8.42 46.66
C LEU A 33 -17.49 8.09 47.87
N HIS A 34 -16.65 9.03 48.31
CA HIS A 34 -15.84 8.84 49.52
C HIS A 34 -16.67 8.76 50.79
N SER A 35 -17.80 9.48 50.90
CA SER A 35 -18.70 9.37 52.02
C SER A 35 -19.47 8.06 52.06
N ILE A 36 -19.83 7.53 50.87
CA ILE A 36 -20.52 6.24 50.74
C ILE A 36 -19.56 5.06 50.96
N LYS A 37 -18.26 5.25 50.70
CA LYS A 37 -17.26 4.20 50.89
C LYS A 37 -17.24 3.60 52.28
N ALA A 38 -17.31 4.43 53.33
CA ALA A 38 -17.32 3.97 54.72
C ALA A 38 -18.56 3.10 55.02
N GLN A 39 -19.75 3.53 54.58
CA GLN A 39 -20.97 2.76 54.73
C GLN A 39 -20.94 1.43 53.96
N ALA A 40 -20.45 1.46 52.72
CA ALA A 40 -20.28 0.27 51.91
C ALA A 40 -19.31 -0.74 52.54
N GLN A 41 -18.18 -0.25 53.10
CA GLN A 41 -17.23 -1.10 53.81
C GLN A 41 -17.87 -1.74 55.09
N GLU A 42 -18.65 -1.02 55.82
CA GLU A 42 -19.33 -1.58 57.01
C GLU A 42 -20.39 -2.62 56.61
N SER A 43 -21.22 -2.35 55.59
CA SER A 43 -22.20 -3.31 55.08
C SER A 43 -21.55 -4.58 54.52
N VAL A 44 -20.39 -4.44 53.85
CA VAL A 44 -19.60 -5.60 53.36
C VAL A 44 -19.03 -6.38 54.54
N LYS A 45 -18.49 -5.72 55.56
CA LYS A 45 -17.94 -6.35 56.75
C LYS A 45 -19.00 -7.13 57.50
N GLU A 46 -20.19 -6.53 57.72
CA GLU A 46 -21.33 -7.22 58.31
C GLU A 46 -21.73 -8.46 57.51
N ALA A 47 -21.83 -8.34 56.17
CA ALA A 47 -22.21 -9.46 55.33
C ALA A 47 -21.16 -10.59 55.34
N LEU A 48 -19.87 -10.25 55.42
CA LEU A 48 -18.78 -11.24 55.51
C LEU A 48 -18.64 -11.88 56.89
N SER A 49 -19.14 -11.25 57.95
CA SER A 49 -19.12 -11.82 59.28
C SER A 49 -20.19 -12.92 59.50
N LEU A 50 -21.18 -13.02 58.59
CA LEU A 50 -22.20 -14.05 58.67
C LEU A 50 -21.64 -15.43 58.36
N ALA A 51 -21.74 -16.38 59.28
CA ALA A 51 -21.41 -17.76 59.02
C ALA A 51 -22.40 -18.35 58.02
N CYS A 52 -21.90 -19.01 57.00
CA CYS A 52 -22.75 -19.66 55.98
C CYS A 52 -22.99 -21.13 56.37
N THR A 53 -24.09 -21.33 57.08
CA THR A 53 -24.61 -22.67 57.49
C THR A 53 -25.88 -22.97 56.71
N GLU A 54 -26.40 -24.17 56.81
CA GLU A 54 -27.69 -24.54 56.20
C GLU A 54 -28.84 -23.64 56.67
N GLU A 55 -28.84 -23.28 57.92
CA GLU A 55 -29.85 -22.41 58.55
C GLU A 55 -29.73 -20.92 58.12
N THR A 56 -28.50 -20.44 57.93
CA THR A 56 -28.22 -19.04 57.56
C THR A 56 -28.10 -18.80 56.07
N LEU A 57 -28.10 -19.85 55.26
CA LEU A 57 -27.91 -19.78 53.81
C LEU A 57 -28.85 -18.77 53.12
N LYS A 58 -30.13 -18.72 53.54
CA LYS A 58 -31.12 -17.78 53.00
C LYS A 58 -30.73 -16.34 53.27
N VAL A 59 -30.35 -16.05 54.50
CA VAL A 59 -29.94 -14.69 54.94
C VAL A 59 -28.69 -14.22 54.22
N VAL A 60 -27.69 -15.11 54.07
CA VAL A 60 -26.46 -14.80 53.32
C VAL A 60 -26.76 -14.52 51.85
N LYS A 61 -27.66 -15.27 51.21
CA LYS A 61 -28.09 -15.03 49.81
C LYS A 61 -28.83 -13.69 49.70
N GLU A 62 -29.68 -13.33 50.62
CA GLU A 62 -30.40 -12.04 50.64
C GLU A 62 -29.42 -10.88 50.80
N ARG A 63 -28.46 -10.96 51.72
CA ARG A 63 -27.42 -9.94 51.90
C ARG A 63 -26.54 -9.77 50.65
N ARG A 64 -26.10 -10.87 50.02
CA ARG A 64 -25.38 -10.83 48.76
C ARG A 64 -26.19 -10.18 47.64
N ALA A 65 -27.49 -10.49 47.58
CA ALA A 65 -28.38 -9.89 46.58
C ALA A 65 -28.58 -8.37 46.83
N ALA A 66 -28.62 -7.92 48.05
CA ALA A 66 -28.69 -6.50 48.42
C ALA A 66 -27.41 -5.77 47.97
N LEU A 67 -26.23 -6.25 48.38
CA LEU A 67 -24.94 -5.67 47.96
C LEU A 67 -24.78 -5.60 46.46
N ASN A 68 -25.23 -6.63 45.74
CA ASN A 68 -25.20 -6.63 44.28
C ASN A 68 -26.17 -5.62 43.64
N ARG A 69 -27.33 -5.39 44.25
CA ARG A 69 -28.26 -4.33 43.81
C ARG A 69 -27.65 -2.95 43.99
N ASP A 70 -27.11 -2.65 45.17
CA ASP A 70 -26.47 -1.37 45.47
C ASP A 70 -25.33 -1.07 44.48
N ARG A 71 -24.49 -2.09 44.22
CA ARG A 71 -23.42 -1.98 43.23
C ARG A 71 -23.95 -1.69 41.83
N LYS A 72 -25.01 -2.41 41.39
CA LYS A 72 -25.62 -2.20 40.07
C LYS A 72 -26.27 -0.82 39.94
N ASP A 73 -26.92 -0.33 40.99
CA ASP A 73 -27.57 0.98 41.01
C ASP A 73 -26.53 2.11 40.92
N LEU A 74 -25.40 1.97 41.63
CA LEU A 74 -24.29 2.91 41.53
C LEU A 74 -23.64 2.89 40.13
N ASP A 75 -23.47 1.70 39.53
CA ASP A 75 -22.95 1.57 38.19
C ASP A 75 -23.89 2.13 37.11
N ALA A 76 -25.20 1.92 37.26
CA ALA A 76 -26.20 2.52 36.39
C ALA A 76 -26.18 4.05 36.44
N ARG A 77 -26.03 4.65 37.65
CA ARG A 77 -25.86 6.09 37.83
C ARG A 77 -24.58 6.59 37.16
N ARG A 78 -23.45 5.88 37.31
CA ARG A 78 -22.20 6.17 36.66
C ARG A 78 -22.37 6.19 35.14
N MET A 79 -23.06 5.18 34.58
CA MET A 79 -23.31 5.11 33.14
C MET A 79 -24.25 6.22 32.66
N ALA A 80 -25.25 6.58 33.42
CA ALA A 80 -26.13 7.71 33.11
C ALA A 80 -25.37 9.05 33.06
N VAL A 81 -24.47 9.30 34.00
CA VAL A 81 -23.60 10.49 34.00
C VAL A 81 -22.68 10.47 32.80
N LYS A 82 -22.05 9.30 32.46
CA LYS A 82 -21.24 9.17 31.27
C LYS A 82 -22.03 9.55 30.02
N LYS A 83 -23.24 9.03 29.87
CA LYS A 83 -24.09 9.33 28.72
C LYS A 83 -24.41 10.82 28.62
N GLN A 84 -24.75 11.47 29.72
CA GLN A 84 -25.03 12.92 29.75
C GLN A 84 -23.81 13.76 29.34
N ILE A 85 -22.61 13.35 29.71
CA ILE A 85 -21.37 14.05 29.32
C ILE A 85 -21.04 13.82 27.83
N MET A 86 -21.29 12.63 27.32
CA MET A 86 -20.99 12.27 25.95
C MET A 86 -22.00 12.80 24.95
N GLN A 87 -23.26 12.97 25.35
CA GLN A 87 -24.34 13.38 24.45
C GLN A 87 -24.03 14.66 23.65
N PRO A 88 -23.55 15.75 24.27
CA PRO A 88 -23.23 16.96 23.51
C PRO A 88 -22.09 16.76 22.49
N PHE A 89 -21.20 15.82 22.77
CA PHE A 89 -20.15 15.47 21.81
C PHE A 89 -20.70 14.61 20.66
N GLU A 90 -21.59 13.68 20.95
CA GLU A 90 -22.26 12.86 19.92
C GLU A 90 -23.10 13.74 18.98
N ASP A 91 -23.85 14.69 19.54
CA ASP A 91 -24.65 15.68 18.77
C ASP A 91 -23.73 16.56 17.89
N PHE A 92 -22.58 16.99 18.40
CA PHE A 92 -21.57 17.71 17.64
C PHE A 92 -20.95 16.85 16.55
N ASP A 93 -20.67 15.59 16.83
CA ASP A 93 -20.04 14.67 15.86
C ASP A 93 -20.98 14.39 14.67
N GLU A 94 -22.29 14.32 14.89
CA GLU A 94 -23.29 14.23 13.82
C GLU A 94 -23.23 15.46 12.91
N VAL A 95 -23.20 16.67 13.49
CA VAL A 95 -23.09 17.91 12.72
C VAL A 95 -21.75 18.01 11.98
N TYR A 96 -20.66 17.60 12.62
CA TYR A 96 -19.35 17.54 12.01
C TYR A 96 -19.32 16.60 10.82
N LYS A 97 -19.93 15.43 10.97
CA LYS A 97 -20.04 14.45 9.90
C LYS A 97 -20.81 15.03 8.70
N GLU A 98 -21.97 15.60 8.93
CA GLU A 98 -22.80 16.20 7.88
C GLU A 98 -22.07 17.36 7.17
N CYS A 99 -21.48 18.29 7.93
CA CYS A 99 -20.89 19.51 7.39
C CYS A 99 -19.47 19.34 6.84
N VAL A 100 -18.72 18.35 7.32
CA VAL A 100 -17.31 18.18 6.97
C VAL A 100 -17.07 16.85 6.27
N THR A 101 -17.34 15.74 6.94
CA THR A 101 -16.97 14.42 6.41
C THR A 101 -17.70 14.09 5.12
N ASP A 102 -19.02 14.31 5.10
CA ASP A 102 -19.88 13.97 3.94
C ASP A 102 -19.70 14.95 2.77
N VAL A 103 -19.09 16.13 3.02
CA VAL A 103 -18.78 17.10 1.96
C VAL A 103 -17.36 16.90 1.42
N TYR A 104 -16.36 16.85 2.31
CA TYR A 104 -14.96 16.77 1.88
C TYR A 104 -14.55 15.37 1.43
N GLY A 105 -15.11 14.32 2.05
CA GLY A 105 -14.79 12.94 1.71
C GLY A 105 -15.04 12.62 0.22
N PRO A 106 -16.27 12.76 -0.28
CA PRO A 106 -16.59 12.51 -1.69
C PRO A 106 -15.81 13.41 -2.65
N ALA A 107 -15.53 14.67 -2.25
CA ALA A 107 -14.75 15.59 -3.08
C ALA A 107 -13.30 15.14 -3.21
N ASP A 108 -12.67 14.71 -2.12
CA ASP A 108 -11.30 14.15 -2.13
C ASP A 108 -11.21 12.90 -2.99
N GLU A 109 -12.14 11.96 -2.82
CA GLU A 109 -12.20 10.74 -3.64
C GLU A 109 -12.38 11.06 -5.13
N ALA A 110 -13.25 12.01 -5.48
CA ALA A 110 -13.46 12.43 -6.86
C ALA A 110 -12.21 13.10 -7.46
N LEU A 111 -11.52 13.93 -6.71
CA LEU A 111 -10.28 14.57 -7.15
C LEU A 111 -9.15 13.55 -7.31
N LYS A 112 -9.02 12.63 -6.37
CA LYS A 112 -8.05 11.53 -6.43
C LYS A 112 -8.28 10.64 -7.66
N GLY A 113 -9.55 10.32 -7.97
CA GLY A 113 -9.90 9.59 -9.19
C GLY A 113 -9.44 10.34 -10.44
N LYS A 114 -9.77 11.64 -10.55
CA LYS A 114 -9.35 12.47 -11.70
C LYS A 114 -7.82 12.55 -11.85
N ILE A 115 -7.09 12.67 -10.74
CA ILE A 115 -5.61 12.68 -10.76
C ILE A 115 -5.10 11.35 -11.29
N THR A 116 -5.61 10.23 -10.75
CA THR A 116 -5.20 8.87 -11.17
C THR A 116 -5.47 8.63 -12.66
N ASP A 117 -6.62 9.07 -13.16
CA ASP A 117 -6.97 8.91 -14.58
C ASP A 117 -6.02 9.71 -15.50
N VAL A 118 -5.72 10.95 -15.13
CA VAL A 118 -4.77 11.79 -15.88
C VAL A 118 -3.35 11.19 -15.84
N GLU A 119 -2.90 10.75 -14.68
CA GLU A 119 -1.59 10.13 -14.52
C GLU A 119 -1.47 8.83 -15.34
N ALA A 120 -2.52 8.00 -15.33
CA ALA A 120 -2.58 6.79 -16.15
C ALA A 120 -2.53 7.12 -17.66
N GLY A 121 -3.30 8.12 -18.10
CA GLY A 121 -3.29 8.60 -19.47
C GLY A 121 -1.90 9.10 -19.89
N LEU A 122 -1.26 9.94 -19.09
CA LEU A 122 0.09 10.45 -19.36
C LEU A 122 1.14 9.33 -19.42
N LYS A 123 1.01 8.32 -18.55
CA LYS A 123 1.89 7.14 -18.57
C LYS A 123 1.69 6.32 -19.85
N ALA A 124 0.45 6.05 -20.23
CA ALA A 124 0.10 5.31 -21.44
C ALA A 124 0.59 6.03 -22.70
N ASP A 125 0.43 7.35 -22.79
CA ASP A 125 0.94 8.16 -23.90
C ASP A 125 2.47 8.14 -24.02
N LYS A 126 3.17 8.20 -22.86
CA LYS A 126 4.62 8.05 -22.85
C LYS A 126 5.06 6.67 -23.31
N GLU A 127 4.41 5.63 -22.81
CA GLU A 127 4.70 4.25 -23.16
C GLU A 127 4.50 4.01 -24.65
N LYS A 128 3.39 4.49 -25.22
CA LYS A 128 3.12 4.43 -26.65
C LYS A 128 4.24 5.09 -27.45
N LYS A 129 4.63 6.32 -27.11
CA LYS A 129 5.71 7.05 -27.80
C LYS A 129 7.07 6.35 -27.71
N VAL A 130 7.34 5.63 -26.64
CA VAL A 130 8.58 4.84 -26.47
C VAL A 130 8.50 3.56 -27.28
N LYS A 131 7.34 2.87 -27.31
CA LYS A 131 7.10 1.68 -28.14
C LYS A 131 7.16 2.00 -29.63
N ASP A 132 6.58 3.12 -30.06
CA ASP A 132 6.65 3.57 -31.48
C ASP A 132 8.11 3.83 -31.87
N TYR A 133 8.86 4.52 -31.01
CA TYR A 133 10.29 4.76 -31.24
C TYR A 133 11.11 3.46 -31.26
N PHE A 134 10.81 2.51 -30.38
CA PHE A 134 11.43 1.18 -30.37
C PHE A 134 11.18 0.45 -31.74
N ALA A 135 9.93 0.44 -32.19
CA ALA A 135 9.57 -0.20 -33.44
C ALA A 135 10.34 0.41 -34.67
N GLU A 136 10.46 1.75 -34.69
CA GLU A 136 11.25 2.45 -35.70
C GLU A 136 12.73 2.04 -35.67
N MET A 137 13.34 1.99 -34.48
CA MET A 137 14.75 1.63 -34.28
C MET A 137 15.04 0.17 -34.67
N VAL A 138 14.19 -0.76 -34.25
CA VAL A 138 14.30 -2.20 -34.56
C VAL A 138 14.22 -2.44 -36.06
N LYS A 139 13.27 -1.78 -36.72
CA LYS A 139 13.13 -1.84 -38.20
C LYS A 139 14.37 -1.26 -38.94
N ALA A 140 14.86 -0.13 -38.47
CA ALA A 140 16.05 0.52 -39.06
C ALA A 140 17.33 -0.32 -38.84
N SER A 141 17.43 -1.07 -37.74
CA SER A 141 18.59 -1.88 -37.39
C SER A 141 18.51 -3.34 -37.91
N GLY A 142 17.39 -3.76 -38.50
CA GLY A 142 17.18 -5.11 -39.00
C GLY A 142 17.14 -6.22 -37.96
N VAL A 143 16.85 -5.89 -36.72
CA VAL A 143 16.77 -6.82 -35.56
C VAL A 143 15.30 -7.07 -35.11
N GLU A 144 14.42 -7.33 -36.05
CA GLU A 144 12.94 -7.42 -35.84
C GLU A 144 12.48 -8.53 -34.88
N TRP A 145 13.39 -9.42 -34.51
CA TRP A 145 13.11 -10.48 -33.53
C TRP A 145 13.16 -10.02 -32.07
N VAL A 146 13.69 -8.81 -31.81
CA VAL A 146 13.76 -8.24 -30.46
C VAL A 146 12.41 -7.70 -30.07
N THR A 147 12.00 -7.95 -28.82
CA THR A 147 10.74 -7.46 -28.26
C THR A 147 10.95 -6.23 -27.38
N TYR A 148 9.90 -5.44 -27.17
CA TYR A 148 9.98 -4.28 -26.27
C TYR A 148 10.25 -4.68 -24.81
N GLU A 149 9.79 -5.86 -24.42
CA GLU A 149 9.97 -6.43 -23.10
C GLU A 149 11.45 -6.69 -22.79
N ASP A 150 12.23 -7.06 -23.79
CA ASP A 150 13.68 -7.35 -23.66
C ASP A 150 14.48 -6.09 -23.28
N VAL A 151 13.99 -4.91 -23.61
CA VAL A 151 14.63 -3.64 -23.25
C VAL A 151 14.58 -3.37 -21.76
N GLY A 152 13.57 -3.90 -21.05
CA GLY A 152 13.41 -3.78 -19.61
C GLY A 152 13.19 -2.34 -19.10
N VAL A 153 12.66 -1.44 -19.95
CA VAL A 153 12.46 -0.03 -19.60
C VAL A 153 11.13 0.16 -18.90
N ALA A 154 11.17 0.50 -17.61
CA ALA A 154 9.99 0.89 -16.84
C ALA A 154 9.61 2.35 -17.13
N VAL A 155 8.43 2.59 -17.68
CA VAL A 155 7.89 3.93 -17.92
C VAL A 155 7.24 4.46 -16.66
N THR A 156 7.79 5.53 -16.08
CA THR A 156 7.24 6.23 -14.91
C THR A 156 6.83 7.65 -15.30
N LEU A 157 5.99 8.27 -14.47
CA LEU A 157 5.58 9.67 -14.68
C LEU A 157 6.76 10.64 -14.64
N THR A 158 7.74 10.38 -13.76
CA THR A 158 8.92 11.22 -13.56
C THR A 158 10.01 11.03 -14.63
N ALA A 159 10.06 9.86 -15.27
CA ALA A 159 11.04 9.59 -16.31
C ALA A 159 10.83 10.49 -17.54
N SER A 160 11.89 11.14 -18.00
CA SER A 160 11.80 11.95 -19.21
C SER A 160 11.71 11.06 -20.45
N LEU A 161 10.95 11.48 -21.45
CA LEU A 161 10.83 10.77 -22.72
C LEU A 161 12.21 10.63 -23.42
N LYS A 162 13.07 11.65 -23.27
CA LYS A 162 14.44 11.63 -23.80
C LYS A 162 15.29 10.52 -23.19
N SER A 163 15.22 10.35 -21.84
CA SER A 163 15.95 9.30 -21.13
C SER A 163 15.45 7.90 -21.51
N LEU A 164 14.12 7.73 -21.63
CA LEU A 164 13.54 6.45 -22.04
C LEU A 164 13.94 6.08 -23.46
N LYS A 165 13.88 7.03 -24.42
CA LYS A 165 14.35 6.83 -25.80
C LYS A 165 15.85 6.55 -25.88
N ALA A 166 16.67 7.18 -25.04
CA ALA A 166 18.09 6.92 -24.97
C ALA A 166 18.41 5.46 -24.58
N LYS A 167 17.70 4.94 -23.57
CA LYS A 167 17.84 3.52 -23.14
C LYS A 167 17.41 2.55 -24.22
N VAL A 168 16.32 2.83 -24.92
CA VAL A 168 15.87 2.03 -26.06
C VAL A 168 16.92 2.03 -27.16
N LYS A 169 17.46 3.20 -27.49
CA LYS A 169 18.50 3.35 -28.51
C LYS A 169 19.76 2.56 -28.17
N GLU A 170 20.25 2.73 -26.93
CA GLU A 170 21.43 2.02 -26.43
C GLU A 170 21.28 0.49 -26.55
N TYR A 171 20.10 -0.01 -26.15
CA TYR A 171 19.81 -1.44 -26.22
C TYR A 171 19.77 -1.95 -27.67
N VAL A 172 19.06 -1.28 -28.58
CA VAL A 172 18.94 -1.70 -29.98
C VAL A 172 20.29 -1.60 -30.70
N GLU A 173 21.06 -0.54 -30.46
CA GLU A 173 22.40 -0.37 -31.02
C GLU A 173 23.36 -1.46 -30.51
N LYS A 174 23.29 -1.84 -29.25
CA LYS A 174 24.07 -2.96 -28.71
C LYS A 174 23.71 -4.27 -29.40
N VAL A 175 22.42 -4.59 -29.52
CA VAL A 175 21.98 -5.81 -30.21
C VAL A 175 22.43 -5.81 -31.69
N ALA A 176 22.31 -4.69 -32.39
CA ALA A 176 22.76 -4.57 -33.79
C ALA A 176 24.27 -4.77 -33.91
N ALA A 177 25.06 -4.23 -32.98
CA ALA A 177 26.52 -4.45 -32.95
C ALA A 177 26.89 -5.91 -32.68
N ASP A 178 26.18 -6.57 -31.73
CA ASP A 178 26.36 -7.99 -31.43
C ASP A 178 26.03 -8.85 -32.64
N VAL A 179 24.94 -8.56 -33.36
CA VAL A 179 24.57 -9.25 -34.62
C VAL A 179 25.61 -9.05 -35.71
N ALA A 180 26.12 -7.84 -35.89
CA ALA A 180 27.18 -7.55 -36.84
C ALA A 180 28.48 -8.35 -36.51
N CYS A 181 28.81 -8.44 -35.22
CA CYS A 181 29.93 -9.25 -34.74
C CYS A 181 29.74 -10.75 -35.08
N ILE A 182 28.54 -11.30 -34.74
CA ILE A 182 28.22 -12.71 -35.02
C ILE A 182 28.33 -13.03 -36.51
N ASN A 183 27.85 -12.16 -37.39
CA ASN A 183 27.87 -12.38 -38.84
C ASN A 183 29.30 -12.47 -39.42
N GLY A 184 30.30 -11.95 -38.70
CA GLY A 184 31.73 -12.10 -39.06
C GLY A 184 32.40 -13.37 -38.52
N MET A 185 31.70 -14.24 -37.80
CA MET A 185 32.28 -15.44 -37.19
C MET A 185 32.02 -16.70 -38.02
N GLU A 186 32.89 -17.71 -37.90
CA GLU A 186 32.77 -18.99 -38.65
C GLU A 186 31.48 -19.76 -38.36
N ASN A 187 30.92 -19.62 -37.18
CA ASN A 187 29.72 -20.34 -36.72
C ASN A 187 28.53 -19.42 -36.54
N ALA A 188 28.43 -18.39 -37.37
CA ALA A 188 27.41 -17.35 -37.24
C ALA A 188 25.97 -17.87 -37.07
N PRO A 189 25.45 -18.88 -37.82
CA PRO A 189 24.08 -19.36 -37.64
C PRO A 189 23.81 -20.01 -36.27
N GLU A 190 24.78 -20.77 -35.77
CA GLU A 190 24.66 -21.46 -34.46
C GLU A 190 24.76 -20.47 -33.33
N ILE A 191 25.71 -19.54 -33.39
CA ILE A 191 25.90 -18.47 -32.40
C ILE A 191 24.67 -17.55 -32.38
N MET A 192 24.09 -17.23 -33.55
CA MET A 192 22.89 -16.42 -33.68
C MET A 192 21.68 -17.10 -33.02
N ALA A 193 21.51 -18.41 -33.22
CA ALA A 193 20.44 -19.16 -32.58
C ALA A 193 20.53 -19.12 -31.05
N GLU A 194 21.74 -19.31 -30.52
CA GLU A 194 22.03 -19.27 -29.09
C GLU A 194 21.88 -17.84 -28.51
N TYR A 195 22.35 -16.82 -29.27
CA TYR A 195 22.23 -15.41 -28.89
C TYR A 195 20.77 -14.97 -28.73
N LYS A 196 19.89 -15.40 -29.65
CA LYS A 196 18.44 -15.12 -29.53
C LYS A 196 17.81 -15.73 -28.31
N LEU A 197 18.35 -16.80 -27.75
CA LEU A 197 17.86 -17.46 -26.55
C LEU A 197 18.41 -16.82 -25.26
N CYS A 198 19.71 -16.47 -25.25
CA CYS A 198 20.38 -16.04 -24.01
C CYS A 198 20.58 -14.51 -23.89
N GLY A 199 20.47 -13.76 -25.00
CA GLY A 199 20.65 -12.30 -25.07
C GLY A 199 22.06 -11.81 -24.75
N SER A 200 23.07 -12.71 -24.72
CA SER A 200 24.45 -12.38 -24.37
C SER A 200 25.43 -12.99 -25.39
N LEU A 201 26.16 -12.12 -26.10
CA LEU A 201 27.12 -12.54 -27.10
C LEU A 201 28.21 -13.47 -26.54
N ALA A 202 28.77 -13.14 -25.39
CA ALA A 202 29.80 -13.94 -24.74
C ALA A 202 29.30 -15.35 -24.36
N VAL A 203 28.09 -15.45 -23.84
CA VAL A 203 27.46 -16.73 -23.46
C VAL A 203 27.20 -17.57 -24.72
N ALA A 204 26.66 -16.96 -25.78
CA ALA A 204 26.37 -17.66 -27.02
C ALA A 204 27.63 -18.22 -27.68
N ILE A 205 28.71 -17.45 -27.74
CA ILE A 205 30.00 -17.90 -28.29
C ILE A 205 30.55 -19.07 -27.46
N ASN A 206 30.62 -18.93 -26.15
CA ASN A 206 31.15 -19.97 -25.28
C ASN A 206 30.31 -21.27 -25.35
N SER A 207 29.01 -21.19 -25.42
CA SER A 207 28.12 -22.33 -25.54
C SER A 207 28.31 -23.12 -26.81
N VAL A 208 28.49 -22.43 -27.95
CA VAL A 208 28.76 -23.04 -29.24
C VAL A 208 30.17 -23.63 -29.32
N SER A 209 31.19 -22.93 -28.79
CA SER A 209 32.56 -23.41 -28.70
C SER A 209 32.66 -24.71 -27.90
N GLN A 210 32.09 -24.75 -26.71
CA GLN A 210 32.09 -25.94 -25.84
C GLN A 210 31.43 -27.13 -26.52
N ARG A 211 30.30 -26.93 -27.22
CA ARG A 211 29.62 -28.00 -27.96
C ARG A 211 30.50 -28.57 -29.09
N LYS A 212 31.28 -27.73 -29.75
CA LYS A 212 32.20 -28.17 -30.80
C LYS A 212 33.40 -28.93 -30.25
N ASP A 213 33.99 -28.43 -29.17
CA ASP A 213 35.11 -29.12 -28.52
C ASP A 213 34.68 -30.53 -28.05
N LEU A 214 33.51 -30.68 -27.48
CA LEU A 214 32.94 -31.96 -27.10
C LEU A 214 32.69 -32.88 -28.30
N SER A 215 32.21 -32.34 -29.43
CA SER A 215 31.99 -33.15 -30.66
C SER A 215 33.27 -33.62 -31.28
N LEU A 216 34.35 -32.82 -31.26
CA LEU A 216 35.67 -33.20 -31.73
C LEU A 216 36.31 -34.28 -30.87
N ILE A 217 36.10 -34.27 -29.55
CA ILE A 217 36.59 -35.31 -28.64
C ILE A 217 35.90 -36.65 -28.94
N HIS A 218 34.61 -36.67 -29.21
CA HIS A 218 33.91 -37.90 -29.57
C HIS A 218 34.30 -38.47 -30.95
N ILE A 219 34.73 -37.67 -31.87
CA ILE A 219 35.21 -38.11 -33.21
C ILE A 219 36.63 -38.68 -33.14
N SER A 220 37.46 -38.23 -32.17
CA SER A 220 38.86 -38.63 -32.01
C SER A 220 39.09 -39.83 -31.12
N GLU A 221 38.06 -40.41 -30.48
CA GLU A 221 38.20 -41.67 -29.74
C GLU A 221 38.18 -42.87 -30.74
N PRO A 222 39.32 -43.51 -30.99
CA PRO A 222 39.34 -44.71 -31.81
C PRO A 222 38.63 -45.82 -31.04
N THR A 223 37.58 -46.41 -31.64
CA THR A 223 36.95 -47.64 -31.16
C THR A 223 38.03 -48.72 -31.00
N ARG A 224 38.58 -48.90 -29.79
CA ARG A 224 39.35 -50.06 -29.43
C ARG A 224 38.40 -51.28 -29.51
N ARG A 225 38.35 -51.92 -30.68
CA ARG A 225 37.84 -53.25 -30.82
C ARG A 225 38.77 -54.19 -30.00
N ARG A 226 38.22 -54.72 -28.91
CA ARG A 226 38.79 -55.88 -28.26
C ARG A 226 38.54 -57.07 -29.21
N GLY A 227 39.63 -57.63 -29.75
CA GLY A 227 39.67 -58.99 -30.28
C GLY A 227 39.81 -59.97 -29.15
#